data_ce2d84fe41067d90688ef578a5bc2d0a
#
_entry.id   ce2d84fe41067d90688ef578a5bc2d0a
#
_cell.length_a   1.000
_cell.length_b   1.000
_cell.length_c   1.000
_cell.angle_alpha   90.00
_cell.angle_beta   90.00
_cell.angle_gamma   90.00
#
_symmetry.space_group_name_H-M   'P 1'
#
loop_
_entity.id
_entity.type
_entity.pdbx_description
1 polymer ?
#
loop_
_entity_poly.entity_id
_entity_poly.type
_entity_poly.pdbx_seq_one_letter_code
_entity_poly.pdbx_strand_id
1 'polypeptide(L)'
;MIDTVSTKHKLVITVVNKGQGSKVVQASKRMGCEGGTILPGRGTSLKEESSFWAISFDPEKEIVFSVTSEENAPKILNAISKATKLGKPGNGVAFIVNIKSLTGIAHLLES
;
A
#
# COMPACT_ATOMS: atom_id res chain seq x y z
N MET A 1 19.87 -23.43 5.51
CA MET A 1 18.54 -23.54 5.57
C MET A 1 17.82 -22.28 5.34
N ILE A 2 16.77 -22.32 4.69
CA ILE A 2 16.14 -21.20 4.38
C ILE A 2 14.98 -20.92 5.13
N ASP A 3 14.85 -19.73 5.49
CA ASP A 3 13.76 -19.40 6.17
C ASP A 3 12.74 -19.03 5.21
N THR A 4 12.39 -19.91 4.38
CA THR A 4 11.56 -19.60 3.45
C THR A 4 10.30 -19.66 3.75
N VAL A 5 9.57 -19.29 3.31
CA VAL A 5 9.15 -18.85 2.33
C VAL A 5 7.77 -19.24 2.01
N SER A 6 6.85 -18.41 2.30
CA SER A 6 5.50 -18.73 2.08
C SER A 6 5.10 -18.23 0.73
N THR A 7 4.45 -19.06 -0.04
CA THR A 7 3.86 -18.63 -1.27
C THR A 7 2.47 -18.09 -1.01
N LYS A 8 2.04 -18.10 0.25
CA LYS A 8 0.71 -17.63 0.61
C LYS A 8 0.69 -16.21 1.14
N HIS A 9 1.71 -15.46 0.86
CA HIS A 9 1.75 -14.06 1.23
C HIS A 9 1.68 -13.19 0.00
N LYS A 10 1.13 -12.01 0.19
CA LYS A 10 0.95 -11.03 -0.87
C LYS A 10 1.53 -9.71 -0.42
N LEU A 11 1.85 -8.89 -1.39
CA LEU A 11 2.28 -7.53 -1.12
C LEU A 11 1.17 -6.59 -1.58
N VAL A 12 0.72 -5.73 -0.67
CA VAL A 12 -0.21 -4.68 -1.04
C VAL A 12 0.61 -3.42 -1.20
N ILE A 13 0.56 -2.84 -2.39
CA ILE A 13 1.28 -1.60 -2.67
C ILE A 13 0.23 -0.50 -2.79
N THR A 14 0.43 0.57 -2.03
CA THR A 14 -0.49 1.71 -2.05
C THR A 14 0.30 2.96 -2.38
N VAL A 15 -0.19 3.72 -3.34
CA VAL A 15 0.42 5.01 -3.69
C VAL A 15 -0.62 6.07 -3.39
N VAL A 16 -0.31 6.96 -2.47
CA VAL A 16 -1.24 7.99 -1.99
C VAL A 16 -0.53 9.32 -1.93
N ASN A 17 -1.29 10.37 -1.69
CA ASN A 17 -0.73 11.70 -1.56
C ASN A 17 0.06 11.80 -0.26
N LYS A 18 1.04 12.69 -0.24
CA LYS A 18 1.86 12.90 0.93
C LYS A 18 0.99 13.14 2.15
N GLY A 19 1.33 12.50 3.23
CA GLY A 19 0.59 12.61 4.48
C GLY A 19 -0.46 11.54 4.66
N GLN A 20 -0.80 10.79 3.62
CA GLN A 20 -1.83 9.76 3.72
C GLN A 20 -1.26 8.38 4.04
N GLY A 21 0.04 8.23 3.98
CA GLY A 21 0.66 6.93 4.21
C GLY A 21 0.37 6.36 5.60
N SER A 22 0.32 7.23 6.62
CA SER A 22 0.03 6.76 7.97
C SER A 22 -1.38 6.20 8.07
N LYS A 23 -2.33 6.74 7.32
CA LYS A 23 -3.69 6.20 7.30
C LYS A 23 -3.72 4.82 6.67
N VAL A 24 -2.88 4.62 5.65
CA VAL A 24 -2.77 3.32 5.01
C VAL A 24 -2.24 2.30 6.01
N VAL A 25 -1.17 2.66 6.73
CA VAL A 25 -0.59 1.76 7.72
C VAL A 25 -1.61 1.44 8.82
N GLN A 26 -2.31 2.45 9.31
CA GLN A 26 -3.30 2.23 10.35
C GLN A 26 -4.43 1.31 9.87
N ALA A 27 -4.91 1.53 8.66
CA ALA A 27 -5.98 0.70 8.12
C ALA A 27 -5.54 -0.75 7.97
N SER A 28 -4.31 -0.97 7.48
CA SER A 28 -3.82 -2.33 7.31
C SER A 28 -3.58 -3.00 8.65
N LYS A 29 -3.12 -2.27 9.65
CA LYS A 29 -2.92 -2.83 10.99
C LYS A 29 -4.22 -3.29 11.63
N ARG A 30 -5.29 -2.54 11.43
CA ARG A 30 -6.59 -2.94 11.97
C ARG A 30 -7.07 -4.26 11.38
N MET A 31 -6.60 -4.59 10.19
CA MET A 31 -7.00 -5.82 9.54
C MET A 31 -5.99 -6.95 9.75
N GLY A 32 -5.06 -6.77 10.68
CA GLY A 32 -4.14 -7.83 11.03
C GLY A 32 -2.74 -7.73 10.46
N CYS A 33 -2.46 -6.73 9.66
CA CYS A 33 -1.12 -6.54 9.14
C CYS A 33 -0.25 -5.94 10.25
N GLU A 34 0.95 -6.44 10.42
CA GLU A 34 1.79 -5.98 11.51
C GLU A 34 2.43 -4.62 11.29
N GLY A 35 2.44 -4.15 10.09
CA GLY A 35 3.00 -2.86 9.81
C GLY A 35 3.24 -2.67 8.34
N GLY A 36 3.90 -1.60 8.00
CA GLY A 36 4.20 -1.32 6.62
C GLY A 36 5.40 -0.43 6.49
N THR A 37 5.93 -0.34 5.29
CA THR A 37 7.04 0.53 4.98
C THR A 37 6.53 1.68 4.13
N ILE A 38 6.85 2.90 4.52
CA ILE A 38 6.42 4.08 3.79
C ILE A 38 7.64 4.68 3.10
N LEU A 39 7.51 4.90 1.81
CA LEU A 39 8.57 5.48 1.00
C LEU A 39 8.07 6.78 0.38
N PRO A 40 8.92 7.78 0.26
CA PRO A 40 8.54 9.00 -0.45
C PRO A 40 8.59 8.75 -1.95
N GLY A 41 7.79 9.49 -2.69
CA GLY A 41 7.79 9.39 -4.14
C GLY A 41 7.22 10.63 -4.77
N ARG A 42 7.15 10.61 -6.08
CA ARG A 42 6.56 11.68 -6.86
C ARG A 42 5.74 11.08 -7.97
N GLY A 43 4.69 11.78 -8.33
CA GLY A 43 3.86 11.30 -9.41
C GLY A 43 2.83 12.33 -9.78
N THR A 44 2.04 12.02 -10.79
CA THR A 44 0.95 12.87 -11.20
C THR A 44 -0.35 12.14 -10.96
N SER A 45 -1.44 12.88 -10.87
CA SER A 45 -2.75 12.28 -10.72
C SER A 45 -3.71 12.94 -11.69
N LEU A 46 -4.83 12.29 -11.91
CA LEU A 46 -5.82 12.82 -12.81
C LEU A 46 -6.34 14.16 -12.40
N LYS A 47 -6.33 14.40 -11.09
CA LYS A 47 -6.84 15.66 -10.57
C LYS A 47 -6.06 16.86 -11.07
N GLU A 48 -4.80 16.64 -11.36
CA GLU A 48 -3.92 17.72 -11.75
C GLU A 48 -4.08 18.13 -13.19
N GLU A 49 -4.67 17.29 -13.97
CA GLU A 49 -4.87 17.59 -15.38
C GLU A 49 -5.84 18.73 -15.60
N SER A 50 -6.67 19.01 -14.63
CA SER A 50 -7.65 20.07 -14.79
C SER A 50 -7.07 21.42 -14.48
N SER A 51 -5.82 21.49 -14.05
CA SER A 51 -5.20 22.73 -13.66
C SER A 51 -3.83 22.88 -14.26
N PHE A 52 -3.66 23.98 -14.97
CA PHE A 52 -2.37 24.32 -15.52
C PHE A 52 -1.32 24.49 -14.41
N TRP A 53 -1.76 25.01 -13.29
CA TRP A 53 -0.87 25.26 -12.16
C TRP A 53 -0.39 23.98 -11.51
N ALA A 54 -1.24 23.00 -11.44
CA ALA A 54 -0.88 21.75 -10.79
C ALA A 54 0.24 21.02 -11.51
N ILE A 55 0.35 21.24 -12.81
CA ILE A 55 1.40 20.59 -13.58
C ILE A 55 2.77 21.10 -13.18
N SER A 56 2.83 22.31 -12.69
CA SER A 56 4.11 22.92 -12.32
C SER A 56 4.65 22.38 -11.02
N PHE A 57 3.83 21.70 -10.24
CA PHE A 57 4.26 21.18 -8.96
C PHE A 57 4.30 19.68 -9.01
N ASP A 58 5.45 19.11 -8.78
CA ASP A 58 5.57 17.69 -8.69
C ASP A 58 4.88 17.24 -7.44
N PRO A 59 3.74 16.62 -7.54
CA PRO A 59 3.02 16.22 -6.33
C PRO A 59 3.82 15.14 -5.62
N GLU A 60 4.00 15.34 -4.34
CA GLU A 60 4.67 14.37 -3.53
C GLU A 60 3.70 13.26 -3.16
N LYS A 61 4.18 12.07 -3.22
CA LYS A 61 3.39 10.88 -2.92
C LYS A 61 4.07 10.08 -1.82
N GLU A 62 3.32 9.16 -1.26
CA GLU A 62 3.87 8.17 -0.36
C GLU A 62 3.49 6.81 -0.88
N ILE A 63 4.44 5.90 -0.86
CA ILE A 63 4.24 4.53 -1.32
C ILE A 63 4.33 3.63 -0.10
N VAL A 64 3.31 2.83 0.13
CA VAL A 64 3.27 1.98 1.31
C VAL A 64 3.30 0.53 0.86
N PHE A 65 4.23 -0.23 1.42
CA PHE A 65 4.33 -1.66 1.19
C PHE A 65 3.80 -2.38 2.42
N SER A 66 2.84 -3.24 2.22
CA SER A 66 2.27 -4.02 3.32
C SER A 66 2.27 -5.49 2.92
N VAL A 67 2.96 -6.31 3.69
CA VAL A 67 3.00 -7.75 3.43
C VAL A 67 1.95 -8.40 4.31
N THR A 68 1.13 -9.25 3.72
CA THR A 68 0.06 -9.90 4.45
C THR A 68 -0.23 -11.27 3.87
N SER A 69 -1.07 -12.03 4.54
CA SER A 69 -1.47 -13.33 4.03
C SER A 69 -2.36 -13.17 2.81
N GLU A 70 -2.39 -14.20 1.99
CA GLU A 70 -3.23 -14.21 0.81
C GLU A 70 -4.70 -14.02 1.21
N GLU A 71 -5.08 -14.59 2.32
CA GLU A 71 -6.45 -14.52 2.80
C GLU A 71 -6.85 -13.09 3.21
N ASN A 72 -5.94 -12.39 3.83
CA ASN A 72 -6.23 -11.03 4.32
C ASN A 72 -6.02 -9.93 3.29
N ALA A 73 -5.31 -10.21 2.22
CA ALA A 73 -4.97 -9.16 1.27
C ALA A 73 -6.18 -8.42 0.71
N PRO A 74 -7.26 -9.10 0.28
CA PRO A 74 -8.42 -8.35 -0.22
C PRO A 74 -9.07 -7.50 0.85
N LYS A 75 -9.07 -7.97 2.10
CA LYS A 75 -9.66 -7.22 3.20
C LYS A 75 -8.85 -5.96 3.49
N ILE A 76 -7.54 -6.10 3.43
CA ILE A 76 -6.65 -4.97 3.66
C ILE A 76 -6.80 -3.95 2.53
N LEU A 77 -6.87 -4.43 1.30
CA LEU A 77 -7.05 -3.55 0.16
C LEU A 77 -8.33 -2.73 0.31
N ASN A 78 -9.40 -3.38 0.72
CA ASN A 78 -10.67 -2.72 0.89
C ASN A 78 -10.62 -1.69 2.03
N ALA A 79 -9.96 -2.04 3.13
CA ALA A 79 -9.83 -1.13 4.26
C ALA A 79 -9.02 0.11 3.89
N ILE A 80 -7.94 -0.08 3.14
CA ILE A 80 -7.11 1.01 2.66
C ILE A 80 -7.92 1.91 1.73
N SER A 81 -8.68 1.31 0.83
CA SER A 81 -9.47 2.07 -0.12
C SER A 81 -10.47 2.97 0.58
N LYS A 82 -11.10 2.45 1.62
CA LYS A 82 -12.06 3.24 2.37
C LYS A 82 -11.39 4.34 3.18
N ALA A 83 -10.29 4.02 3.83
CA ALA A 83 -9.62 4.98 4.69
C ALA A 83 -9.05 6.17 3.91
N THR A 84 -8.61 5.94 2.70
CA THR A 84 -7.98 6.99 1.89
C THR A 84 -8.85 7.43 0.74
N LYS A 85 -10.07 6.91 0.66
CA LYS A 85 -11.04 7.29 -0.37
C LYS A 85 -10.47 7.16 -1.78
N LEU A 86 -9.94 5.98 -2.06
CA LEU A 86 -9.32 5.74 -3.35
C LEU A 86 -10.29 5.78 -4.52
N GLY A 87 -11.58 5.70 -4.25
CA GLY A 87 -12.56 5.83 -5.31
C GLY A 87 -12.63 7.21 -5.92
N LYS A 88 -12.06 8.20 -5.26
CA LYS A 88 -12.07 9.56 -5.78
C LYS A 88 -10.85 9.80 -6.66
N PRO A 89 -11.01 10.43 -7.82
CA PRO A 89 -9.87 10.71 -8.69
C PRO A 89 -8.80 11.52 -7.97
N GLY A 90 -7.57 11.15 -8.18
CA GLY A 90 -6.44 11.89 -7.60
C GLY A 90 -6.05 11.45 -6.21
N ASN A 91 -6.78 10.54 -5.59
CA ASN A 91 -6.45 10.13 -4.22
C ASN A 91 -5.43 9.01 -4.16
N GLY A 92 -5.24 8.27 -5.22
CA GLY A 92 -4.22 7.24 -5.23
C GLY A 92 -4.67 5.94 -5.82
N VAL A 93 -3.81 4.92 -5.66
CA VAL A 93 -4.09 3.59 -6.19
C VAL A 93 -3.52 2.57 -5.22
N ALA A 94 -4.16 1.43 -5.13
CA ALA A 94 -3.67 0.32 -4.33
C ALA A 94 -3.89 -0.96 -5.11
N PHE A 95 -2.95 -1.90 -4.97
CA PHE A 95 -3.06 -3.15 -5.70
C PHE A 95 -2.32 -4.26 -4.97
N ILE A 96 -2.66 -5.49 -5.30
CA ILE A 96 -2.09 -6.68 -4.68
C ILE A 96 -1.12 -7.30 -5.68
N VAL A 97 0.06 -7.65 -5.17
CA VAL A 97 1.10 -8.27 -5.99
C VAL A 97 1.44 -9.63 -5.39
N ASN A 98 1.59 -10.61 -6.24
CA ASN A 98 2.00 -11.93 -5.79
C ASN A 98 3.46 -11.89 -5.37
N ILE A 99 3.77 -12.58 -4.28
CA ILE A 99 5.14 -12.71 -3.83
C ILE A 99 5.60 -14.12 -4.15
N LYS A 100 6.65 -14.22 -4.93
CA LYS A 100 7.18 -15.51 -5.32
C LYS A 100 7.90 -16.17 -4.16
N SER A 101 8.70 -15.44 -3.45
CA SER A 101 9.41 -15.97 -2.28
C SER A 101 9.66 -14.84 -1.31
N LEU A 102 9.81 -15.20 -0.05
CA LEU A 102 9.83 -14.26 1.03
C LEU A 102 10.66 -14.77 2.16
N THR A 103 11.45 -13.89 2.76
CA THR A 103 12.23 -14.25 3.94
C THR A 103 12.29 -13.01 4.84
N GLY A 104 12.59 -13.22 6.11
CA GLY A 104 12.80 -12.10 7.02
C GLY A 104 11.61 -11.75 7.89
N ILE A 105 10.46 -12.39 7.70
CA ILE A 105 9.31 -12.15 8.56
C ILE A 105 8.77 -13.45 9.08
N ALA A 106 9.64 -14.19 9.72
CA ALA A 106 9.30 -15.51 10.21
C ALA A 106 8.07 -15.54 11.11
N HIS A 107 7.86 -14.50 11.90
CA HIS A 107 6.71 -14.44 12.78
C HIS A 107 5.38 -14.42 12.03
N LEU A 108 5.38 -13.92 10.81
CA LEU A 108 4.17 -13.92 10.01
C LEU A 108 3.93 -15.27 9.37
N LEU A 109 4.99 -16.02 9.17
CA LEU A 109 4.88 -17.32 8.54
C LEU A 109 4.27 -18.37 9.46
N GLU A 110 4.31 -18.11 10.75
CA GLU A 110 3.74 -19.01 11.72
C GLU A 110 2.26 -18.85 11.94
N SER A 111 1.70 -17.78 11.44
CA SER A 111 0.27 -17.57 11.61
C SER A 111 -0.53 -17.99 10.37
#